data_2e2b4d4907c6181875cd9aff16882349
#
_entry.id   2e2b4d4907c6181875cd9aff16882349
#
_cell.length_a   1.000
_cell.length_b   1.000
_cell.length_c   1.000
_cell.angle_alpha   90.00
_cell.angle_beta   90.00
_cell.angle_gamma   90.00
#
_symmetry.space_group_name_H-M   'P 1'
#
loop_
_entity.id
_entity.type
_entity.pdbx_description
1 polymer ?
#
loop_
_entity_poly.entity_id
_entity_poly.type
_entity_poly.pdbx_seq_one_letter_code
_entity_poly.pdbx_strand_id
1 'polypeptide(L)'
;MSDHEQVITSGASPKGTRRKGRELALQALYQIEITGDPSVSAVDLFLRHFEGNAKTKEFARRLVSGVVSQQAAIDRRIDGCTENWKLERLAKVDLIILRMATYEIAFCPDIPSPVSLDEAIEIAKRFGSADSAMFVNGVLDQIAQAPRSTTE
;
A
#
# COMPACT_ATOMS: atom_id res chain seq x y z
N MET A 1 -5.35 -25.70 12.29
CA MET A 1 -5.03 -25.32 12.32
C MET A 1 -4.42 -24.77 12.36
N SER A 2 -4.41 -24.83 12.31
CA SER A 2 -3.77 -24.34 12.36
C SER A 2 -2.95 -24.00 12.39
N ASP A 3 -2.60 -24.29 12.40
CA ASP A 3 -1.74 -23.99 12.58
C ASP A 3 -1.11 -23.62 12.03
N HIS A 4 -1.15 -23.99 11.47
CA HIS A 4 -0.59 -23.53 10.90
C HIS A 4 -0.29 -22.66 10.93
N GLU A 5 -0.53 -22.66 11.04
CA GLU A 5 -0.34 -21.67 11.09
C GLU A 5 0.17 -20.95 11.78
N GLN A 6 0.43 -21.17 12.35
CA GLN A 6 0.99 -20.42 13.10
C GLN A 6 2.04 -19.97 13.02
N VAL A 7 2.46 -20.55 12.47
CA VAL A 7 3.34 -20.19 12.27
C VAL A 7 3.73 -19.31 11.97
N ILE A 8 3.56 -19.35 11.69
CA ILE A 8 3.97 -18.65 11.36
C ILE A 8 4.35 -17.88 11.67
N THR A 9 4.44 -18.07 11.87
CA THR A 9 4.76 -17.47 12.15
C THR A 9 5.34 -16.85 12.44
N SER A 10 5.52 -17.51 12.61
CA SER A 10 6.20 -16.87 12.97
C SER A 10 6.61 -15.97 12.57
N GLY A 11 6.09 -16.20 11.86
CA GLY A 11 6.32 -15.09 11.13
C GLY A 11 7.24 -14.15 11.63
N ALA A 12 8.12 -14.59 12.07
CA ALA A 12 9.12 -13.73 12.58
C ALA A 12 9.89 -13.05 11.46
N SER A 13 9.65 -13.46 10.21
CA SER A 13 10.32 -12.83 9.08
C SER A 13 9.89 -11.37 8.96
N PRO A 14 10.83 -10.41 8.93
CA PRO A 14 10.46 -9.01 8.69
C PRO A 14 9.70 -8.82 7.39
N LYS A 15 10.04 -9.58 6.36
CA LYS A 15 9.35 -9.51 5.08
C LYS A 15 7.91 -9.97 5.21
N GLY A 16 7.67 -11.04 5.97
CA GLY A 16 6.32 -11.51 6.22
C GLY A 16 5.50 -10.50 7.00
N THR A 17 6.12 -9.87 7.99
CA THR A 17 5.46 -8.85 8.79
C THR A 17 5.04 -7.66 7.94
N ARG A 18 5.93 -7.19 7.07
CA ARG A 18 5.61 -6.05 6.22
C ARG A 18 4.62 -6.40 5.13
N ARG A 19 4.71 -7.63 4.60
CA ARG A 19 3.74 -8.06 3.59
C ARG A 19 2.33 -8.05 4.18
N LYS A 20 2.16 -8.62 5.36
CA LYS A 20 0.88 -8.63 6.04
C LYS A 20 0.43 -7.22 6.37
N GLY A 21 1.37 -6.37 6.79
CA GLY A 21 1.06 -4.97 7.07
C GLY A 21 0.57 -4.24 5.83
N ARG A 22 1.15 -4.53 4.68
CA ARG A 22 0.68 -3.93 3.44
C ARG A 22 -0.74 -4.39 3.08
N GLU A 23 -1.04 -5.65 3.32
CA GLU A 23 -2.38 -6.16 3.07
C GLU A 23 -3.40 -5.50 3.98
N LEU A 24 -3.06 -5.32 5.25
CA LEU A 24 -3.94 -4.62 6.17
C LEU A 24 -4.12 -3.16 5.78
N ALA A 25 -3.04 -2.52 5.35
CA ALA A 25 -3.11 -1.12 4.92
C ALA A 25 -4.02 -0.97 3.70
N LEU A 26 -3.94 -1.91 2.76
CA LEU A 26 -4.82 -1.89 1.60
C LEU A 26 -6.28 -1.92 2.03
N GLN A 27 -6.61 -2.82 2.95
CA GLN A 27 -7.97 -2.95 3.42
C GLN A 27 -8.44 -1.72 4.18
N ALA A 28 -7.57 -1.15 5.01
CA ALA A 28 -7.91 0.06 5.75
C ALA A 28 -8.13 1.25 4.81
N LEU A 29 -7.28 1.39 3.80
CA LEU A 29 -7.41 2.48 2.84
C LEU A 29 -8.67 2.31 1.98
N TYR A 30 -9.02 1.07 1.66
CA TYR A 30 -10.25 0.81 0.95
C TYR A 30 -11.47 1.21 1.79
N GLN A 31 -11.41 0.90 3.09
CA GLN A 31 -12.47 1.30 4.02
C GLN A 31 -12.60 2.82 4.07
N ILE A 32 -11.47 3.54 4.09
CA ILE A 32 -11.49 5.00 4.07
C ILE A 32 -12.16 5.52 2.79
N GLU A 33 -11.88 4.89 1.65
CA GLU A 33 -12.49 5.29 0.38
C GLU A 33 -14.00 5.16 0.44
N ILE A 34 -14.48 4.09 1.09
CA ILE A 34 -15.92 3.84 1.16
C ILE A 34 -16.61 4.75 2.17
N THR A 35 -16.01 4.93 3.36
CA THR A 35 -16.64 5.70 4.44
C THR A 35 -16.35 7.19 4.38
N GLY A 36 -15.25 7.57 3.76
CA GLY A 36 -14.81 8.95 3.74
C GLY A 36 -14.18 9.42 5.04
N ASP A 37 -13.87 8.50 5.97
CA ASP A 37 -13.36 8.85 7.29
C ASP A 37 -11.90 8.40 7.47
N PRO A 38 -10.93 9.31 7.29
CA PRO A 38 -9.51 8.97 7.45
C PRO A 38 -8.98 9.21 8.86
N SER A 39 -9.86 9.39 9.84
CA SER A 39 -9.40 9.73 11.20
C SER A 39 -8.59 8.60 11.81
N VAL A 40 -7.66 8.99 12.70
CA VAL A 40 -6.82 8.03 13.40
C VAL A 40 -7.68 7.04 14.19
N SER A 41 -8.73 7.53 14.83
CA SER A 41 -9.58 6.64 15.62
C SER A 41 -10.33 5.64 14.74
N ALA A 42 -10.77 6.03 13.55
CA ALA A 42 -11.43 5.10 12.64
C ALA A 42 -10.46 4.02 12.15
N VAL A 43 -9.23 4.42 11.81
CA VAL A 43 -8.19 3.48 11.37
C VAL A 43 -7.85 2.50 12.49
N ASP A 44 -7.65 3.01 13.70
CA ASP A 44 -7.32 2.14 14.83
C ASP A 44 -8.44 1.17 15.15
N LEU A 45 -9.69 1.63 15.07
CA LEU A 45 -10.83 0.76 15.28
C LEU A 45 -10.86 -0.35 14.23
N PHE A 46 -10.63 0.02 12.97
CA PHE A 46 -10.61 -0.96 11.88
C PHE A 46 -9.52 -2.01 12.12
N LEU A 47 -8.30 -1.57 12.45
CA LEU A 47 -7.18 -2.49 12.62
C LEU A 47 -7.35 -3.42 13.82
N ARG A 48 -8.11 -3.00 14.82
CA ARG A 48 -8.36 -3.84 15.99
C ARG A 48 -9.14 -5.11 15.65
N HIS A 49 -9.87 -5.10 14.54
CA HIS A 49 -10.65 -6.26 14.14
C HIS A 49 -9.81 -7.34 13.46
N PHE A 50 -8.55 -7.07 13.19
CA PHE A 50 -7.71 -8.03 12.51
C PHE A 50 -6.70 -8.63 13.47
N GLU A 51 -6.41 -9.91 13.26
CA GLU A 51 -5.36 -10.56 14.00
C GLU A 51 -4.03 -10.19 13.40
N GLY A 52 -3.03 -10.13 14.25
CA GLY A 52 -1.71 -9.79 13.79
C GLY A 52 -0.91 -9.22 14.95
N ASN A 53 0.39 -9.31 14.86
CA ASN A 53 1.23 -8.78 15.91
C ASN A 53 1.32 -7.27 15.83
N ALA A 54 1.89 -6.67 16.89
CA ALA A 54 1.97 -5.22 16.98
C ALA A 54 2.79 -4.60 15.85
N LYS A 55 3.84 -5.27 15.42
CA LYS A 55 4.70 -4.75 14.36
C LYS A 55 3.99 -4.71 13.01
N THR A 56 3.19 -5.73 12.73
CA THR A 56 2.39 -5.76 11.51
C THR A 56 1.42 -4.58 11.48
N LYS A 57 0.73 -4.35 12.59
CA LYS A 57 -0.25 -3.27 12.67
C LYS A 57 0.42 -1.90 12.66
N GLU A 58 1.59 -1.79 13.26
CA GLU A 58 2.34 -0.56 13.25
C GLU A 58 2.75 -0.18 11.83
N PHE A 59 3.22 -1.16 11.06
CA PHE A 59 3.60 -0.90 9.67
C PHE A 59 2.38 -0.51 8.85
N ALA A 60 1.24 -1.18 9.08
CA ALA A 60 0.00 -0.82 8.39
C ALA A 60 -0.40 0.63 8.70
N ARG A 61 -0.31 1.05 9.97
CA ARG A 61 -0.61 2.44 10.35
C ARG A 61 0.33 3.41 9.66
N ARG A 62 1.61 3.07 9.58
CA ARG A 62 2.59 3.92 8.91
C ARG A 62 2.17 4.18 7.47
N LEU A 63 1.78 3.12 6.75
CA LEU A 63 1.38 3.27 5.36
C LEU A 63 0.09 4.05 5.21
N VAL A 64 -0.91 3.75 6.03
CA VAL A 64 -2.19 4.45 5.95
C VAL A 64 -2.00 5.93 6.26
N SER A 65 -1.30 6.23 7.35
CA SER A 65 -1.05 7.60 7.76
C SER A 65 -0.29 8.37 6.70
N GLY A 66 0.74 7.73 6.12
CA GLY A 66 1.54 8.36 5.08
C GLY A 66 0.75 8.65 3.82
N VAL A 67 -0.04 7.68 3.38
CA VAL A 67 -0.86 7.87 2.17
C VAL A 67 -1.87 9.00 2.41
N VAL A 68 -2.55 8.99 3.55
CA VAL A 68 -3.54 10.01 3.83
C VAL A 68 -2.90 11.40 3.89
N SER A 69 -1.78 11.53 4.58
CA SER A 69 -1.14 12.84 4.75
C SER A 69 -0.49 13.36 3.47
N GLN A 70 -0.02 12.46 2.60
CA GLN A 70 0.68 12.85 1.38
C GLN A 70 -0.13 12.59 0.11
N GLN A 71 -1.43 12.39 0.25
CA GLN A 71 -2.23 11.94 -0.89
C GLN A 71 -2.14 12.89 -2.10
N ALA A 72 -2.16 14.19 -1.86
CA ALA A 72 -2.08 15.13 -2.99
C ALA A 72 -0.76 14.98 -3.77
N ALA A 73 0.34 14.87 -3.05
CA ALA A 73 1.65 14.70 -3.71
C ALA A 73 1.75 13.34 -4.39
N ILE A 74 1.22 12.31 -3.74
CA ILE A 74 1.20 10.96 -4.31
C ILE A 74 0.38 10.94 -5.60
N ASP A 75 -0.81 11.52 -5.57
CA ASP A 75 -1.68 11.52 -6.74
C ASP A 75 -1.08 12.29 -7.91
N ARG A 76 -0.35 13.35 -7.62
CA ARG A 76 0.34 14.09 -8.69
C ARG A 76 1.38 13.20 -9.38
N ARG A 77 2.11 12.39 -8.61
CA ARG A 77 3.10 11.49 -9.20
C ARG A 77 2.43 10.42 -10.06
N ILE A 78 1.34 9.87 -9.57
CA ILE A 78 0.61 8.84 -10.31
C ILE A 78 0.03 9.43 -11.58
N ASP A 79 -0.57 10.61 -11.47
CA ASP A 79 -1.21 11.27 -12.62
C ASP A 79 -0.19 11.56 -13.72
N GLY A 80 1.02 11.90 -13.34
CA GLY A 80 2.08 12.14 -14.30
C GLY A 80 2.52 10.89 -15.07
N CYS A 81 2.16 9.72 -14.59
CA CYS A 81 2.54 8.44 -15.20
C CYS A 81 1.36 7.67 -15.78
N THR A 82 0.18 8.29 -15.84
CA THR A 82 -1.02 7.63 -16.35
C THR A 82 -1.69 8.56 -17.38
N GLU A 83 -0.96 8.88 -18.43
CA GLU A 83 -1.38 9.90 -19.39
C GLU A 83 -2.78 9.70 -19.96
N ASN A 84 -3.14 8.45 -20.19
CA ASN A 84 -4.40 8.14 -20.84
C ASN A 84 -5.50 7.75 -19.87
N TRP A 85 -5.23 7.87 -18.57
CA TRP A 85 -6.17 7.42 -17.55
C TRP A 85 -6.31 8.46 -16.46
N LYS A 86 -7.54 8.81 -16.14
CA LYS A 86 -7.80 9.67 -15.00
C LYS A 86 -7.87 8.81 -13.75
N LEU A 87 -7.37 9.33 -12.63
CA LEU A 87 -7.33 8.56 -11.38
C LEU A 87 -8.71 8.07 -10.97
N GLU A 88 -9.72 8.90 -11.15
CA GLU A 88 -11.07 8.50 -10.74
C GLU A 88 -11.66 7.40 -11.61
N ARG A 89 -11.02 7.07 -12.72
CA ARG A 89 -11.47 5.96 -13.58
C ARG A 89 -10.75 4.66 -13.32
N LEU A 90 -9.71 4.71 -12.48
CA LEU A 90 -9.01 3.49 -12.13
C LEU A 90 -9.85 2.66 -11.17
N ALA A 91 -9.69 1.33 -11.24
CA ALA A 91 -10.30 0.47 -10.25
C ALA A 91 -9.78 0.88 -8.88
N LYS A 92 -10.64 0.89 -7.87
CA LYS A 92 -10.28 1.34 -6.53
C LYS A 92 -9.08 0.59 -5.97
N VAL A 93 -9.07 -0.72 -6.14
CA VAL A 93 -7.97 -1.53 -5.62
C VAL A 93 -6.66 -1.14 -6.29
N ASP A 94 -6.68 -0.96 -7.61
CA ASP A 94 -5.48 -0.56 -8.35
C ASP A 94 -4.98 0.80 -7.86
N LEU A 95 -5.89 1.76 -7.70
CA LEU A 95 -5.51 3.10 -7.24
C LEU A 95 -4.89 3.05 -5.84
N ILE A 96 -5.48 2.27 -4.94
CA ILE A 96 -4.95 2.18 -3.59
C ILE A 96 -3.57 1.53 -3.59
N ILE A 97 -3.38 0.48 -4.38
CA ILE A 97 -2.08 -0.16 -4.49
C ILE A 97 -1.04 0.83 -5.01
N LEU A 98 -1.41 1.60 -6.04
CA LEU A 98 -0.51 2.62 -6.58
C LEU A 98 -0.17 3.69 -5.54
N ARG A 99 -1.15 4.12 -4.76
CA ARG A 99 -0.92 5.12 -3.72
C ARG A 99 0.03 4.61 -2.65
N MET A 100 -0.18 3.37 -2.19
CA MET A 100 0.67 2.78 -1.17
C MET A 100 2.12 2.64 -1.65
N ALA A 101 2.28 2.07 -2.83
CA ALA A 101 3.62 1.82 -3.36
C ALA A 101 4.32 3.14 -3.69
N THR A 102 3.59 4.12 -4.21
CA THR A 102 4.17 5.43 -4.49
C THR A 102 4.64 6.09 -3.21
N TYR A 103 3.85 5.97 -2.13
CA TYR A 103 4.26 6.47 -0.84
C TYR A 103 5.59 5.84 -0.41
N GLU A 104 5.70 4.51 -0.51
CA GLU A 104 6.94 3.84 -0.14
C GLU A 104 8.10 4.30 -1.00
N ILE A 105 7.91 4.34 -2.30
CA ILE A 105 8.98 4.68 -3.24
C ILE A 105 9.44 6.12 -3.05
N ALA A 106 8.52 7.05 -2.88
CA ALA A 106 8.85 8.47 -2.84
C ALA A 106 9.22 8.98 -1.44
N PHE A 107 8.65 8.40 -0.40
CA PHE A 107 8.74 8.97 0.95
C PHE A 107 9.36 8.05 1.99
N CYS A 108 9.68 6.80 1.65
CA CYS A 108 10.25 5.86 2.61
C CYS A 108 11.65 5.43 2.17
N PRO A 109 12.67 6.25 2.43
CA PRO A 109 14.02 5.90 1.97
C PRO A 109 14.59 4.65 2.61
N ASP A 110 14.02 4.20 3.72
CA ASP A 110 14.43 2.96 4.37
C ASP A 110 13.94 1.72 3.64
N ILE A 111 13.03 1.87 2.66
CA ILE A 111 12.52 0.74 1.90
C ILE A 111 13.05 0.87 0.47
N PRO A 112 13.84 -0.10 0.00
CA PRO A 112 14.34 -0.02 -1.39
C PRO A 112 13.19 -0.08 -2.39
N SER A 113 13.25 0.77 -3.41
CA SER A 113 12.19 0.83 -4.42
C SER A 113 11.88 -0.51 -5.07
N PRO A 114 12.88 -1.36 -5.40
CA PRO A 114 12.56 -2.67 -5.96
C PRO A 114 11.71 -3.54 -5.04
N VAL A 115 11.88 -3.41 -3.72
CA VAL A 115 11.06 -4.16 -2.77
C VAL A 115 9.62 -3.67 -2.83
N SER A 116 9.44 -2.35 -2.81
CA SER A 116 8.09 -1.77 -2.87
C SER A 116 7.39 -2.17 -4.17
N LEU A 117 8.12 -2.15 -5.27
CA LEU A 117 7.58 -2.52 -6.57
C LEU A 117 7.13 -3.98 -6.59
N ASP A 118 8.02 -4.87 -6.14
CA ASP A 118 7.71 -6.31 -6.14
C ASP A 118 6.52 -6.64 -5.24
N GLU A 119 6.46 -6.01 -4.07
CA GLU A 119 5.35 -6.26 -3.14
C GLU A 119 4.04 -5.73 -3.70
N ALA A 120 4.07 -4.60 -4.38
CA ALA A 120 2.86 -4.06 -5.01
C ALA A 120 2.34 -5.01 -6.09
N ILE A 121 3.23 -5.58 -6.87
CA ILE A 121 2.86 -6.54 -7.90
C ILE A 121 2.21 -7.77 -7.28
N GLU A 122 2.77 -8.29 -6.19
CA GLU A 122 2.20 -9.46 -5.51
C GLU A 122 0.81 -9.17 -4.96
N ILE A 123 0.62 -7.98 -4.39
CA ILE A 123 -0.69 -7.58 -3.89
C ILE A 123 -1.68 -7.45 -5.04
N ALA A 124 -1.25 -6.87 -6.16
CA ALA A 124 -2.11 -6.73 -7.32
C ALA A 124 -2.55 -8.08 -7.86
N LYS A 125 -1.68 -9.08 -7.82
CA LYS A 125 -2.04 -10.42 -8.25
C LYS A 125 -3.08 -11.05 -7.34
N ARG A 126 -3.03 -10.75 -6.05
CA ARG A 126 -3.94 -11.36 -5.08
C ARG A 126 -5.28 -10.65 -4.99
N PHE A 127 -5.29 -9.33 -5.08
CA PHE A 127 -6.50 -8.54 -4.78
C PHE A 127 -7.06 -7.80 -5.99
N GLY A 128 -6.31 -7.70 -7.06
CA GLY A 128 -6.77 -6.99 -8.24
C GLY A 128 -7.37 -7.91 -9.29
N SER A 129 -7.63 -7.34 -10.46
CA SER A 129 -8.13 -8.10 -11.61
C SER A 129 -6.96 -8.74 -12.36
N ALA A 130 -7.28 -9.46 -13.44
CA ALA A 130 -6.26 -10.16 -14.22
C ALA A 130 -5.19 -9.22 -14.79
N ASP A 131 -5.55 -7.97 -15.07
CA ASP A 131 -4.64 -7.01 -15.68
C ASP A 131 -3.95 -6.11 -14.66
N SER A 132 -4.31 -6.19 -13.40
CA SER A 132 -3.83 -5.26 -12.38
C SER A 132 -2.31 -5.30 -12.22
N ALA A 133 -1.73 -6.49 -12.15
CA ALA A 133 -0.30 -6.61 -11.92
C ALA A 133 0.51 -5.94 -13.02
N MET A 134 0.11 -6.13 -14.28
CA MET A 134 0.81 -5.53 -15.40
C MET A 134 0.64 -4.01 -15.40
N PHE A 135 -0.56 -3.52 -15.15
CA PHE A 135 -0.84 -2.10 -15.10
C PHE A 135 -0.04 -1.42 -13.98
N VAL A 136 -0.11 -1.99 -12.79
CA VAL A 136 0.59 -1.47 -11.62
C VAL A 136 2.10 -1.44 -11.87
N ASN A 137 2.64 -2.52 -12.45
CA ASN A 137 4.06 -2.57 -12.73
C ASN A 137 4.49 -1.45 -13.68
N GLY A 138 3.71 -1.22 -14.74
CA GLY A 138 4.06 -0.18 -15.72
C GLY A 138 4.08 1.21 -15.12
N VAL A 139 3.07 1.53 -14.31
CA VAL A 139 3.00 2.84 -13.67
C VAL A 139 4.11 3.02 -12.64
N LEU A 140 4.30 2.02 -11.78
CA LEU A 140 5.29 2.14 -10.70
C LEU A 140 6.73 2.15 -11.23
N ASP A 141 6.98 1.48 -12.35
CA ASP A 141 8.30 1.51 -12.95
C ASP A 141 8.69 2.94 -13.32
N GLN A 142 7.76 3.71 -13.86
CA GLN A 142 8.01 5.10 -14.18
C GLN A 142 8.16 5.95 -12.91
N ILE A 143 7.32 5.70 -11.92
CA ILE A 143 7.40 6.43 -10.65
C ILE A 143 8.75 6.20 -9.98
N ALA A 144 9.24 4.97 -10.02
CA ALA A 144 10.51 4.63 -9.39
C ALA A 144 11.71 5.30 -10.04
N GLN A 145 11.58 5.74 -11.29
CA GLN A 145 12.66 6.43 -11.97
C GLN A 145 12.74 7.91 -11.61
N ALA A 146 11.70 8.46 -11.00
CA ALA A 146 11.70 9.86 -10.61
C ALA A 146 12.48 10.05 -9.30
N PRO A 147 13.05 11.24 -9.06
CA PRO A 147 13.74 11.47 -7.79
C PRO A 147 12.80 11.35 -6.61
N ARG A 148 13.33 10.87 -5.47
CA ARG A 148 12.56 10.82 -4.25
C ARG A 148 12.25 12.22 -3.77
N SER A 149 11.12 12.35 -3.07
CA SER A 149 10.77 13.62 -2.47
C SER A 149 11.71 13.92 -1.31
N THR A 150 12.16 15.16 -1.22
CA THR A 150 13.06 15.58 -0.14
C THR A 150 12.46 16.70 0.71
N THR A 151 11.33 17.23 0.33
CA THR A 151 10.82 18.44 0.97
C THR A 151 9.49 18.26 1.67
N GLU A 152 8.84 17.18 1.47
CA GLU A 152 7.55 16.96 2.13
C GLU A 152 7.66 16.23 3.45
#